data_40ede60364188c96fa5959b2effb1353
#
_entry.id   40ede60364188c96fa5959b2effb1353
#
_cell.length_a   1.000
_cell.length_b   1.000
_cell.length_c   1.000
_cell.angle_alpha   90.00
_cell.angle_beta   90.00
_cell.angle_gamma   90.00
#
_symmetry.space_group_name_H-M   'P 1'
#
loop_
_entity.id
_entity.type
_entity.pdbx_description
1 polymer ?
#
loop_
_entity_poly.entity_id
_entity_poly.type
_entity_poly.pdbx_seq_one_letter_code
_entity_poly.pdbx_strand_id
1 'polypeptide(L)'
;ILGFCLDYAYPINKAMWSASYVLVTCGLASCILGILTWILDIRLPQLQEVKPTTACQKVHHAVAKNWYKFFETFGVNPLFIFCLSTWFVVTMAQVKFTFNEVTYNVMGFWYKVCLVPIFGDKGGSLVSALSLVFLMWAIGYILYRKKIYIKL
;
A
#
# COMPACT_ATOMS: atom_id res chain seq x y z
N ILE A 1 23.16 0.40 0.79
CA ILE A 1 24.53 0.85 0.46
C ILE A 1 25.07 0.04 -0.72
N LEU A 2 25.12 -1.31 -0.65
CA LEU A 2 25.67 -2.18 -1.72
C LEU A 2 25.03 -1.91 -3.09
N GLY A 3 23.72 -1.69 -3.16
CA GLY A 3 23.03 -1.38 -4.42
C GLY A 3 23.48 -0.06 -5.07
N PHE A 4 23.81 0.93 -4.27
CA PHE A 4 24.35 2.21 -4.76
C PHE A 4 25.83 2.07 -5.18
N CYS A 5 26.61 1.21 -4.52
CA CYS A 5 27.98 0.93 -4.94
C CYS A 5 28.00 0.20 -6.29
N LEU A 6 27.04 -0.70 -6.52
CA LEU A 6 26.91 -1.43 -7.78
C LEU A 6 26.35 -0.59 -8.93
N ASP A 7 25.72 0.55 -8.65
CA ASP A 7 25.19 1.46 -9.67
C ASP A 7 26.30 1.98 -10.62
N TYR A 8 27.51 2.04 -10.13
CA TYR A 8 28.69 2.42 -10.94
C TYR A 8 29.03 1.43 -12.06
N ALA A 9 28.79 0.13 -11.85
CA ALA A 9 29.01 -0.92 -12.83
C ALA A 9 27.74 -1.33 -13.57
N TYR A 10 26.62 -1.32 -12.87
CA TYR A 10 25.30 -1.71 -13.36
C TYR A 10 24.28 -0.65 -12.96
N PRO A 11 23.92 0.30 -13.86
CA PRO A 11 22.97 1.36 -13.56
C PRO A 11 21.64 0.85 -13.01
N ILE A 12 21.11 1.56 -12.02
CA ILE A 12 19.80 1.23 -11.41
C ILE A 12 18.72 1.39 -12.48
N ASN A 13 18.21 0.28 -12.99
CA ASN A 13 17.17 0.26 -14.02
C ASN A 13 16.05 -0.70 -13.65
N LYS A 14 14.86 -0.15 -13.43
CA LYS A 14 13.65 -0.92 -13.12
C LYS A 14 13.22 -1.79 -14.30
N ALA A 15 13.34 -1.32 -15.54
CA ALA A 15 12.86 -2.04 -16.72
C ALA A 15 13.65 -3.32 -16.98
N MET A 16 14.95 -3.31 -16.65
CA MET A 16 15.85 -4.46 -16.82
C MET A 16 16.03 -5.29 -15.55
N TRP A 17 15.39 -4.91 -14.43
CA TRP A 17 15.55 -5.58 -13.13
C TRP A 17 17.04 -5.74 -12.75
N SER A 18 17.82 -4.65 -12.92
CA SER A 18 19.25 -4.70 -12.64
C SER A 18 19.53 -5.14 -11.20
N ALA A 19 20.67 -5.82 -10.97
CA ALA A 19 21.05 -6.27 -9.64
C ALA A 19 21.16 -5.12 -8.63
N SER A 20 21.64 -3.95 -9.07
CA SER A 20 21.66 -2.72 -8.29
C SER A 20 20.27 -2.26 -7.87
N TYR A 21 19.29 -2.29 -8.79
CA TYR A 21 17.89 -1.96 -8.48
C TYR A 21 17.30 -2.91 -7.44
N VAL A 22 17.48 -4.21 -7.61
CA VAL A 22 16.99 -5.23 -6.66
C VAL A 22 17.57 -5.02 -5.27
N LEU A 23 18.88 -4.80 -5.16
CA LEU A 23 19.55 -4.57 -3.87
C LEU A 23 19.10 -3.29 -3.18
N VAL A 24 18.88 -2.21 -3.92
CA VAL A 24 18.35 -0.94 -3.34
C VAL A 24 16.92 -1.13 -2.86
N THR A 25 16.05 -1.72 -3.68
CA THR A 25 14.63 -1.90 -3.32
C THR A 25 14.44 -2.90 -2.18
N CYS A 26 15.14 -4.03 -2.18
CA CYS A 26 15.09 -4.99 -1.09
C CYS A 26 15.68 -4.41 0.21
N GLY A 27 16.78 -3.66 0.10
CA GLY A 27 17.37 -2.97 1.26
C GLY A 27 16.43 -1.94 1.87
N LEU A 28 15.77 -1.12 1.04
CA LEU A 28 14.78 -0.15 1.49
C LEU A 28 13.57 -0.83 2.13
N ALA A 29 13.04 -1.87 1.48
CA ALA A 29 11.92 -2.64 2.00
C ALA A 29 12.25 -3.29 3.35
N SER A 30 13.46 -3.85 3.51
CA SER A 30 13.91 -4.44 4.78
C SER A 30 14.04 -3.40 5.89
N CYS A 31 14.53 -2.20 5.58
CA CYS A 31 14.60 -1.10 6.56
C CYS A 31 13.20 -0.66 7.01
N ILE A 32 12.28 -0.49 6.06
CA ILE A 32 10.88 -0.12 6.38
C ILE A 32 10.22 -1.21 7.21
N LEU A 33 10.41 -2.49 6.84
CA LEU A 33 9.87 -3.62 7.58
C LEU A 33 10.45 -3.67 9.00
N GLY A 34 11.75 -3.47 9.16
CA GLY A 34 12.40 -3.43 10.49
C GLY A 34 11.86 -2.32 11.37
N ILE A 35 11.63 -1.12 10.81
CA ILE A 35 11.03 0.01 11.54
C ILE A 35 9.58 -0.32 11.94
N LEU A 36 8.80 -0.89 11.01
CA LEU A 36 7.42 -1.28 11.29
C LEU A 36 7.34 -2.36 12.37
N THR A 37 8.17 -3.40 12.30
CA THR A 37 8.26 -4.45 13.31
C THR A 37 8.64 -3.86 14.67
N TRP A 38 9.63 -2.99 14.71
CA TRP A 38 10.01 -2.32 15.96
C TRP A 38 8.89 -1.49 16.58
N ILE A 39 8.15 -0.74 15.74
CA ILE A 39 7.03 0.07 16.22
C ILE A 39 5.85 -0.81 16.65
N LEU A 40 5.46 -1.79 15.81
CA LEU A 40 4.25 -2.58 16.01
C LEU A 40 4.41 -3.67 17.07
N ASP A 41 5.55 -4.38 17.07
CA ASP A 41 5.74 -5.54 17.94
C ASP A 41 6.43 -5.21 19.25
N ILE A 42 7.24 -4.15 19.31
CA ILE A 42 7.99 -3.79 20.51
C ILE A 42 7.38 -2.58 21.21
N ARG A 43 7.16 -1.47 20.50
CA ARG A 43 6.69 -0.23 21.09
C ARG A 43 5.21 -0.25 21.46
N LEU A 44 4.36 -0.77 20.61
CA LEU A 44 2.90 -0.77 20.81
C LEU A 44 2.45 -1.62 22.02
N PRO A 45 2.91 -2.86 22.23
CA PRO A 45 2.56 -3.64 23.40
C PRO A 45 2.99 -2.95 24.69
N GLN A 46 4.21 -2.38 24.74
CA GLN A 46 4.68 -1.62 25.90
C GLN A 46 3.82 -0.40 26.22
N LEU A 47 3.31 0.29 25.19
CA LEU A 47 2.38 1.41 25.37
C LEU A 47 0.98 0.95 25.83
N GLN A 48 0.57 -0.28 25.49
CA GLN A 48 -0.73 -0.83 25.91
C GLN A 48 -0.76 -1.28 27.37
N GLU A 49 0.37 -1.67 27.94
CA GLU A 49 0.48 -2.02 29.37
C GLU A 49 0.37 -0.80 30.28
N VAL A 50 0.71 0.39 29.80
CA VAL A 50 0.59 1.64 30.55
C VAL A 50 -0.81 2.21 30.39
N LYS A 51 -1.62 2.23 31.46
CA LYS A 51 -2.95 2.86 31.43
C LYS A 51 -2.83 4.34 31.06
N PRO A 52 -3.51 4.78 29.97
CA PRO A 52 -3.38 6.17 29.52
C PRO A 52 -4.04 7.12 30.52
N THR A 53 -3.23 7.94 31.16
CA THR A 53 -3.68 8.91 32.19
C THR A 53 -4.07 10.23 31.54
N THR A 54 -3.45 10.61 30.43
CA THR A 54 -3.64 11.91 29.78
C THR A 54 -4.44 11.78 28.47
N ALA A 55 -5.23 12.81 28.11
CA ALA A 55 -6.00 12.84 26.87
C ALA A 55 -5.14 12.60 25.60
N CYS A 56 -3.93 13.15 25.56
CA CYS A 56 -2.98 12.96 24.48
C CYS A 56 -2.54 11.48 24.35
N GLN A 57 -2.33 10.79 25.48
CA GLN A 57 -2.01 9.36 25.49
C GLN A 57 -3.17 8.49 24.98
N LYS A 58 -4.42 8.86 25.26
CA LYS A 58 -5.60 8.15 24.73
C LYS A 58 -5.70 8.27 23.22
N VAL A 59 -5.44 9.44 22.67
CA VAL A 59 -5.41 9.65 21.21
C VAL A 59 -4.28 8.84 20.58
N HIS A 60 -3.10 8.87 21.14
CA HIS A 60 -1.95 8.09 20.65
C HIS A 60 -2.22 6.58 20.66
N HIS A 61 -2.87 6.08 21.73
CA HIS A 61 -3.30 4.68 21.84
C HIS A 61 -4.34 4.29 20.78
N ALA A 62 -5.32 5.16 20.53
CA ALA A 62 -6.36 4.91 19.53
C ALA A 62 -5.76 4.87 18.10
N VAL A 63 -4.88 5.83 17.79
CA VAL A 63 -4.19 5.89 16.51
C VAL A 63 -3.32 4.64 16.31
N ALA A 64 -2.51 4.29 17.30
CA ALA A 64 -1.64 3.12 17.24
C ALA A 64 -2.44 1.81 17.05
N LYS A 65 -3.56 1.64 17.74
CA LYS A 65 -4.46 0.49 17.60
C LYS A 65 -5.08 0.39 16.20
N ASN A 66 -5.45 1.53 15.61
CA ASN A 66 -6.01 1.56 14.25
C ASN A 66 -4.95 1.25 13.19
N TRP A 67 -3.71 1.74 13.36
CA TRP A 67 -2.59 1.40 12.48
C TRP A 67 -2.24 -0.08 12.55
N TYR A 68 -2.21 -0.67 13.75
CA TYR A 68 -2.00 -2.10 13.91
C TYR A 68 -3.05 -2.92 13.14
N LYS A 69 -4.34 -2.59 13.31
CA LYS A 69 -5.43 -3.26 12.58
C LYS A 69 -5.32 -3.10 11.06
N PHE A 70 -4.84 -1.95 10.60
CA PHE A 70 -4.64 -1.72 9.17
C PHE A 70 -3.62 -2.71 8.59
N PHE A 71 -2.46 -2.84 9.21
CA PHE A 71 -1.42 -3.77 8.76
C PHE A 71 -1.79 -5.23 8.98
N GLU A 72 -2.43 -5.55 10.11
CA GLU A 72 -2.91 -6.90 10.42
C GLU A 72 -3.90 -7.39 9.35
N THR A 73 -4.77 -6.53 8.87
CA THR A 73 -5.74 -6.85 7.80
C THR A 73 -5.05 -7.32 6.52
N PHE A 74 -3.96 -6.65 6.11
CA PHE A 74 -3.16 -7.08 4.97
C PHE A 74 -2.36 -8.36 5.26
N GLY A 75 -1.85 -8.49 6.48
CA GLY A 75 -1.00 -9.61 6.90
C GLY A 75 -1.74 -10.95 7.01
N VAL A 76 -3.06 -10.93 7.21
CA VAL A 76 -3.86 -12.15 7.36
C VAL A 76 -4.07 -12.90 6.04
N ASN A 77 -4.27 -12.18 4.93
CA ASN A 77 -4.50 -12.76 3.60
C ASN A 77 -3.65 -12.08 2.51
N PRO A 78 -2.33 -12.02 2.63
CA PRO A 78 -1.49 -11.21 1.75
C PRO A 78 -1.53 -11.68 0.29
N LEU A 79 -1.47 -13.00 0.08
CA LEU A 79 -1.46 -13.57 -1.27
C LEU A 79 -2.81 -13.38 -1.97
N PHE A 80 -3.92 -13.54 -1.26
CA PHE A 80 -5.25 -13.29 -1.81
C PHE A 80 -5.42 -11.83 -2.23
N ILE A 81 -5.03 -10.89 -1.37
CA ILE A 81 -5.12 -9.45 -1.67
C ILE A 81 -4.22 -9.09 -2.85
N PHE A 82 -3.03 -9.67 -2.95
CA PHE A 82 -2.13 -9.46 -4.08
C PHE A 82 -2.74 -9.96 -5.40
N CYS A 83 -3.23 -11.19 -5.44
CA CYS A 83 -3.89 -11.74 -6.63
C CYS A 83 -5.14 -10.93 -7.01
N LEU A 84 -5.96 -10.58 -6.03
CA LEU A 84 -7.17 -9.78 -6.23
C LEU A 84 -6.85 -8.40 -6.79
N SER A 85 -5.82 -7.73 -6.26
CA SER A 85 -5.41 -6.40 -6.75
C SER A 85 -4.93 -6.45 -8.19
N THR A 86 -4.13 -7.45 -8.53
CA THR A 86 -3.64 -7.64 -9.90
C THR A 86 -4.80 -7.92 -10.86
N TRP A 87 -5.67 -8.85 -10.49
CA TRP A 87 -6.85 -9.17 -11.29
C TRP A 87 -7.77 -7.96 -11.47
N PHE A 88 -8.02 -7.20 -10.41
CA PHE A 88 -8.84 -6.00 -10.45
C PHE A 88 -8.27 -4.95 -11.40
N VAL A 89 -6.97 -4.64 -11.30
CA VAL A 89 -6.31 -3.65 -12.16
C VAL A 89 -6.37 -4.08 -13.63
N VAL A 90 -6.06 -5.35 -13.92
CA VAL A 90 -6.11 -5.87 -15.30
C VAL A 90 -7.53 -5.81 -15.86
N THR A 91 -8.54 -6.22 -15.08
CA THR A 91 -9.95 -6.18 -15.52
C THR A 91 -10.40 -4.75 -15.78
N MET A 92 -10.11 -3.81 -14.87
CA MET A 92 -10.47 -2.39 -15.03
C MET A 92 -9.75 -1.72 -16.20
N ALA A 93 -8.55 -2.19 -16.56
CA ALA A 93 -7.82 -1.71 -17.73
C ALA A 93 -8.43 -2.20 -19.06
N GLN A 94 -9.07 -3.37 -19.05
CA GLN A 94 -9.72 -3.92 -20.26
C GLN A 94 -11.10 -3.29 -20.54
N VAL A 95 -11.81 -2.85 -19.50
CA VAL A 95 -13.11 -2.22 -19.66
C VAL A 95 -12.90 -0.82 -20.22
N LYS A 96 -13.26 -0.64 -21.52
CA LYS A 96 -13.19 0.63 -22.24
C LYS A 96 -14.59 1.17 -22.49
N PHE A 97 -14.77 2.46 -22.31
CA PHE A 97 -16.00 3.16 -22.66
C PHE A 97 -15.65 4.54 -23.25
N THR A 98 -16.53 5.04 -24.10
CA THR A 98 -16.34 6.33 -24.76
C THR A 98 -17.16 7.40 -24.02
N PHE A 99 -16.48 8.45 -23.61
CA PHE A 99 -17.09 9.62 -23.00
C PHE A 99 -16.55 10.88 -23.68
N ASN A 100 -17.45 11.75 -24.17
CA ASN A 100 -17.11 12.95 -24.96
C ASN A 100 -16.15 12.67 -26.14
N GLU A 101 -16.48 11.67 -26.96
CA GLU A 101 -15.71 11.25 -28.14
C GLU A 101 -14.30 10.70 -27.84
N VAL A 102 -13.92 10.60 -26.57
CA VAL A 102 -12.63 10.05 -26.14
C VAL A 102 -12.86 8.71 -25.46
N THR A 103 -12.13 7.69 -25.87
CA THR A 103 -12.18 6.36 -25.26
C THR A 103 -11.28 6.32 -24.03
N TYR A 104 -11.87 5.99 -22.89
CA TYR A 104 -11.18 5.84 -21.61
C TYR A 104 -11.33 4.41 -21.10
N ASN A 105 -10.30 3.92 -20.39
CA ASN A 105 -10.48 2.78 -19.48
C ASN A 105 -11.03 3.31 -18.15
N VAL A 106 -11.64 2.46 -17.35
CA VAL A 106 -12.19 2.83 -16.03
C VAL A 106 -11.17 3.55 -15.15
N MET A 107 -9.95 3.03 -15.06
CA MET A 107 -8.86 3.65 -14.30
C MET A 107 -8.44 5.01 -14.89
N GLY A 108 -8.35 5.10 -16.22
CA GLY A 108 -7.99 6.34 -16.90
C GLY A 108 -9.07 7.42 -16.77
N PHE A 109 -10.34 7.05 -16.77
CA PHE A 109 -11.45 7.96 -16.50
C PHE A 109 -11.40 8.48 -15.06
N TRP A 110 -11.26 7.58 -14.09
CA TRP A 110 -11.12 7.96 -12.67
C TRP A 110 -9.96 8.95 -12.47
N TYR A 111 -8.82 8.66 -13.06
CA TYR A 111 -7.65 9.53 -12.98
C TYR A 111 -7.87 10.86 -13.68
N LYS A 112 -8.15 10.85 -15.01
CA LYS A 112 -8.16 12.06 -15.85
C LYS A 112 -9.36 12.97 -15.59
N VAL A 113 -10.53 12.40 -15.38
CA VAL A 113 -11.78 13.17 -15.27
C VAL A 113 -12.07 13.56 -13.82
N CYS A 114 -11.80 12.67 -12.86
CA CYS A 114 -12.16 12.92 -11.47
C CYS A 114 -11.01 13.54 -10.67
N LEU A 115 -9.77 13.08 -10.85
CA LEU A 115 -8.68 13.44 -9.94
C LEU A 115 -7.76 14.55 -10.46
N VAL A 116 -7.44 14.55 -11.74
CA VAL A 116 -6.55 15.57 -12.33
C VAL A 116 -7.11 17.00 -12.18
N PRO A 117 -8.40 17.28 -12.38
CA PRO A 117 -8.94 18.64 -12.22
C PRO A 117 -8.82 19.18 -10.79
N ILE A 118 -8.78 18.30 -9.78
CA ILE A 118 -8.77 18.69 -8.37
C ILE A 118 -7.34 18.77 -7.81
N PHE A 119 -6.49 17.78 -8.14
CA PHE A 119 -5.18 17.59 -7.52
C PHE A 119 -4.00 17.81 -8.48
N GLY A 120 -4.27 18.10 -9.77
CA GLY A 120 -3.24 18.13 -10.81
C GLY A 120 -2.67 16.74 -11.15
N ASP A 121 -1.75 16.66 -12.13
CA ASP A 121 -1.25 15.38 -12.64
C ASP A 121 -0.53 14.54 -11.59
N LYS A 122 0.39 15.14 -10.81
CA LYS A 122 1.16 14.43 -9.79
C LYS A 122 0.31 14.04 -8.58
N GLY A 123 -0.53 14.96 -8.10
CA GLY A 123 -1.43 14.72 -6.98
C GLY A 123 -2.51 13.70 -7.33
N GLY A 124 -3.11 13.82 -8.52
CA GLY A 124 -4.11 12.87 -9.02
C GLY A 124 -3.58 11.45 -9.10
N SER A 125 -2.33 11.26 -9.53
CA SER A 125 -1.69 9.94 -9.58
C SER A 125 -1.54 9.34 -8.17
N LEU A 126 -1.09 10.14 -7.19
CA LEU A 126 -0.96 9.69 -5.81
C LEU A 126 -2.32 9.29 -5.21
N VAL A 127 -3.34 10.14 -5.38
CA VAL A 127 -4.69 9.87 -4.85
C VAL A 127 -5.31 8.65 -5.53
N SER A 128 -5.08 8.45 -6.83
CA SER A 128 -5.53 7.25 -7.54
C SER A 128 -4.91 5.98 -6.97
N ALA A 129 -3.60 5.99 -6.71
CA ALA A 129 -2.92 4.86 -6.09
C ALA A 129 -3.43 4.58 -4.67
N LEU A 130 -3.59 5.62 -3.85
CA LEU A 130 -4.12 5.49 -2.49
C LEU A 130 -5.56 4.99 -2.48
N SER A 131 -6.41 5.41 -3.43
CA SER A 131 -7.79 4.92 -3.54
C SER A 131 -7.85 3.42 -3.82
N LEU A 132 -6.93 2.92 -4.66
CA LEU A 132 -6.82 1.48 -4.93
C LEU A 132 -6.38 0.71 -3.67
N VAL A 133 -5.37 1.20 -2.97
CA VAL A 133 -4.91 0.59 -1.71
C VAL A 133 -6.03 0.55 -0.69
N PHE A 134 -6.77 1.65 -0.54
CA PHE A 134 -7.89 1.73 0.39
C PHE A 134 -9.03 0.77 0.01
N LEU A 135 -9.33 0.63 -1.28
CA LEU A 135 -10.34 -0.33 -1.76
C LEU A 135 -9.92 -1.78 -1.46
N MET A 136 -8.66 -2.13 -1.70
CA MET A 136 -8.14 -3.46 -1.38
C MET A 136 -8.13 -3.71 0.13
N TRP A 137 -7.79 -2.69 0.91
CA TRP A 137 -7.89 -2.75 2.37
C TRP A 137 -9.33 -2.98 2.84
N ALA A 138 -10.32 -2.29 2.28
CA ALA A 138 -11.72 -2.46 2.66
C ALA A 138 -12.21 -3.90 2.40
N ILE A 139 -11.83 -4.48 1.27
CA ILE A 139 -12.15 -5.89 0.96
C ILE A 139 -11.46 -6.82 1.98
N GLY A 140 -10.15 -6.61 2.22
CA GLY A 140 -9.39 -7.36 3.22
C GLY A 140 -10.00 -7.24 4.62
N TYR A 141 -10.47 -6.05 5.00
CA TYR A 141 -11.12 -5.81 6.29
C TYR A 141 -12.44 -6.57 6.43
N ILE A 142 -13.23 -6.70 5.37
CA ILE A 142 -14.45 -7.53 5.38
C ILE A 142 -14.11 -8.99 5.61
N LEU A 143 -13.08 -9.52 4.94
CA LEU A 143 -12.61 -10.89 5.15
C LEU A 143 -12.09 -11.10 6.58
N TYR A 144 -11.30 -10.15 7.08
CA TYR A 144 -10.78 -10.14 8.44
C TYR A 144 -11.92 -10.19 9.47
N ARG A 145 -12.95 -9.36 9.32
CA ARG A 145 -14.12 -9.37 10.23
C ARG A 145 -14.90 -10.69 10.20
N LYS A 146 -15.00 -11.31 9.02
CA LYS A 146 -15.67 -12.60 8.85
C LYS A 146 -14.79 -13.77 9.27
N LYS A 147 -13.55 -13.53 9.72
CA LYS A 147 -12.56 -14.56 10.10
C LYS A 147 -12.30 -15.58 8.97
N ILE A 148 -12.39 -15.14 7.73
CA ILE A 148 -12.11 -15.97 6.57
C ILE A 148 -10.62 -15.88 6.27
N TYR A 149 -9.90 -16.94 6.56
CA TYR A 149 -8.46 -17.08 6.30
C TYR A 149 -8.28 -18.00 5.10
N ILE A 150 -7.87 -17.41 3.98
CA ILE A 150 -7.59 -18.18 2.76
C ILE A 150 -6.13 -18.59 2.84
N LYS A 151 -5.89 -19.84 3.27
CA LYS A 151 -4.58 -20.48 3.20
C LYS A 151 -4.49 -21.16 1.83
N LEU A 152 -3.62 -20.63 0.98
CA LEU A 152 -3.22 -21.26 -0.28
C LEU A 152 -1.97 -22.11 -0.05
#